data_30ceb77702b418af021098be499fe842
#
_entry.id   30ceb77702b418af021098be499fe842
#
_cell.length_a   1.000
_cell.length_b   1.000
_cell.length_c   1.000
_cell.angle_alpha   90.00
_cell.angle_beta   90.00
_cell.angle_gamma   90.00
#
_symmetry.space_group_name_H-M   'P 1'
#
loop_
_entity.id
_entity.type
_entity.pdbx_description
1 polymer ?
#
loop_
_entity_poly.entity_id
_entity_poly.type
_entity_poly.pdbx_seq_one_letter_code
_entity_poly.pdbx_strand_id
1 'polypeptide(L)'
;MPGDYAPPQGRLLLARSQGELAGCVALHPLEPGICEMKRLYVRPQYRSQGVGKALLKAALAEARAIGYRRMRLDTVEPVMQDAVRMYRAHGFREIVPYRANPMEGALYMELELIE
;
A
#
# COMPACT_ATOMS: atom_id res chain seq x y z
N MET A 1 14.73 -1.24 4.84
CA MET A 1 15.03 -2.23 5.90
C MET A 1 14.51 -3.59 5.50
N PRO A 2 15.40 -4.50 5.16
CA PRO A 2 14.96 -5.83 4.72
C PRO A 2 14.14 -6.57 5.78
N GLY A 3 14.48 -6.43 7.05
CA GLY A 3 13.78 -7.14 8.11
C GLY A 3 12.32 -6.74 8.26
N ASP A 4 11.97 -5.49 7.96
CA ASP A 4 10.59 -4.99 8.12
C ASP A 4 9.66 -5.59 7.09
N TYR A 5 10.17 -5.98 5.93
CA TYR A 5 9.36 -6.48 4.82
C TYR A 5 9.51 -7.99 4.64
N ALA A 6 10.24 -8.63 5.53
CA ALA A 6 10.49 -10.06 5.41
C ALA A 6 9.32 -10.88 5.98
N PRO A 7 9.06 -12.07 5.42
CA PRO A 7 8.10 -12.99 6.03
C PRO A 7 8.56 -13.36 7.45
N PRO A 8 7.63 -13.76 8.32
CA PRO A 8 6.23 -14.06 8.02
C PRO A 8 5.31 -12.85 8.07
N GLN A 9 5.72 -11.70 8.60
CA GLN A 9 4.85 -10.57 8.85
C GLN A 9 4.92 -9.48 7.79
N GLY A 10 6.00 -9.44 7.03
CA GLY A 10 6.17 -8.47 5.95
C GLY A 10 6.11 -9.10 4.58
N ARG A 11 5.97 -8.29 3.55
CA ARG A 11 6.00 -8.74 2.16
C ARG A 11 6.58 -7.64 1.29
N LEU A 12 7.32 -8.06 0.29
CA LEU A 12 7.75 -7.19 -0.81
C LEU A 12 7.29 -7.88 -2.10
N LEU A 13 6.39 -7.25 -2.82
CA LEU A 13 5.79 -7.81 -4.03
C LEU A 13 6.29 -7.05 -5.25
N LEU A 14 6.59 -7.78 -6.29
CA LEU A 14 7.07 -7.20 -7.55
C LEU A 14 6.08 -7.57 -8.64
N ALA A 15 5.76 -6.60 -9.50
CA ALA A 15 4.96 -6.83 -10.70
C ALA A 15 5.87 -6.85 -11.90
N ARG A 16 5.66 -7.81 -12.79
CA ARG A 16 6.43 -7.90 -14.04
C ARG A 16 5.49 -7.83 -15.22
N SER A 17 5.98 -7.26 -16.30
CA SER A 17 5.27 -7.21 -17.57
C SER A 17 6.26 -7.60 -18.65
N GLN A 18 5.96 -8.66 -19.38
CA GLN A 18 6.83 -9.16 -20.46
C GLN A 18 8.27 -9.39 -19.97
N GLY A 19 8.41 -9.91 -18.76
CA GLY A 19 9.72 -10.22 -18.19
C GLY A 19 10.43 -9.05 -17.52
N GLU A 20 9.89 -7.85 -17.63
CA GLU A 20 10.51 -6.66 -17.04
C GLU A 20 9.78 -6.22 -15.78
N LEU A 21 10.52 -5.60 -14.86
CA LEU A 21 9.95 -5.07 -13.65
C LEU A 21 9.06 -3.87 -13.97
N ALA A 22 7.77 -3.97 -13.63
CA ALA A 22 6.80 -2.92 -13.89
C ALA A 22 6.48 -2.08 -12.64
N GLY A 23 6.59 -2.68 -11.46
CA GLY A 23 6.29 -1.96 -10.23
C GLY A 23 6.51 -2.81 -9.01
N CYS A 24 6.24 -2.23 -7.85
CA CYS A 24 6.42 -2.91 -6.58
C CYS A 24 5.46 -2.36 -5.53
N VAL A 25 5.30 -3.12 -4.46
CA VAL A 25 4.59 -2.70 -3.26
C VAL A 25 5.14 -3.50 -2.09
N ALA A 26 5.15 -2.89 -0.91
CA ALA A 26 5.62 -3.56 0.29
C ALA A 26 4.62 -3.39 1.41
N LEU A 27 4.61 -4.33 2.35
CA LEU A 27 3.91 -4.13 3.61
C LEU A 27 4.76 -4.61 4.77
N HIS A 28 4.56 -3.99 5.92
CA HIS A 28 5.27 -4.34 7.13
C HIS A 28 4.36 -4.13 8.34
N PRO A 29 4.68 -4.76 9.47
CA PRO A 29 3.88 -4.55 10.67
C PRO A 29 4.01 -3.12 11.16
N LEU A 30 2.90 -2.53 11.59
CA LEU A 30 2.87 -1.18 12.18
C LEU A 30 2.54 -1.27 13.66
N GLU A 31 1.50 -2.00 13.99
CA GLU A 31 1.02 -2.28 15.34
C GLU A 31 0.43 -3.69 15.34
N PRO A 32 0.20 -4.30 16.51
CA PRO A 32 -0.45 -5.61 16.53
C PRO A 32 -1.76 -5.59 15.73
N GLY A 33 -1.85 -6.46 14.74
CA GLY A 33 -3.04 -6.57 13.88
C GLY A 33 -3.14 -5.53 12.79
N ILE A 34 -2.21 -4.58 12.70
CA ILE A 34 -2.26 -3.50 11.71
C ILE A 34 -0.96 -3.47 10.92
N CYS A 35 -1.08 -3.54 9.59
CA CYS A 35 0.07 -3.38 8.72
C CYS A 35 0.04 -2.04 8.02
N GLU A 36 1.18 -1.66 7.48
CA GLU A 36 1.30 -0.46 6.68
C GLU A 36 1.77 -0.83 5.29
N MET A 37 1.10 -0.29 4.27
CA MET A 37 1.52 -0.44 2.89
C MET A 37 2.46 0.69 2.53
N LYS A 38 3.59 0.35 1.94
CA LYS A 38 4.63 1.28 1.55
C LYS A 38 5.10 0.98 0.14
N ARG A 39 5.71 1.96 -0.48
CA ARG A 39 6.45 1.79 -1.72
C ARG A 39 5.61 1.26 -2.88
N LEU A 40 4.32 1.60 -2.90
CA LEU A 40 3.51 1.31 -4.08
C LEU A 40 4.03 2.20 -5.21
N TYR A 41 4.62 1.58 -6.19
CA TYR A 41 5.23 2.31 -7.29
C TYR A 41 5.05 1.54 -8.59
N VAL A 42 4.70 2.26 -9.64
CA VAL A 42 4.60 1.73 -10.99
C VAL A 42 5.51 2.55 -11.87
N ARG A 43 6.39 1.87 -12.62
CA ARG A 43 7.30 2.57 -13.54
C ARG A 43 6.49 3.34 -14.59
N PRO A 44 6.96 4.54 -14.98
CA PRO A 44 6.17 5.41 -15.86
C PRO A 44 5.65 4.73 -17.12
N GLN A 45 6.45 3.89 -17.75
CA GLN A 45 6.06 3.23 -19.00
C GLN A 45 4.96 2.18 -18.82
N TYR A 46 4.64 1.81 -17.60
CA TYR A 46 3.60 0.82 -17.30
C TYR A 46 2.38 1.43 -16.61
N ARG A 47 2.35 2.76 -16.48
CA ARG A 47 1.21 3.42 -15.84
C ARG A 47 -0.01 3.35 -16.74
N SER A 48 -1.19 3.44 -16.11
CA SER A 48 -2.49 3.37 -16.80
C SER A 48 -2.77 2.02 -17.44
N GLN A 49 -2.07 0.97 -17.00
CA GLN A 49 -2.27 -0.39 -17.50
C GLN A 49 -2.78 -1.34 -16.42
N GLY A 50 -3.20 -0.80 -15.27
CA GLY A 50 -3.75 -1.62 -14.20
C GLY A 50 -2.73 -2.24 -13.26
N VAL A 51 -1.44 -1.93 -13.41
CA VAL A 51 -0.38 -2.51 -12.58
C VAL A 51 -0.54 -2.09 -11.12
N GLY A 52 -0.80 -0.82 -10.86
CA GLY A 52 -1.01 -0.33 -9.50
C GLY A 52 -2.18 -0.99 -8.81
N LYS A 53 -3.28 -1.16 -9.54
CA LYS A 53 -4.46 -1.83 -9.02
C LYS A 53 -4.17 -3.30 -8.69
N ALA A 54 -3.43 -3.97 -9.57
CA ALA A 54 -3.06 -5.37 -9.35
C ALA A 54 -2.16 -5.50 -8.13
N LEU A 55 -1.19 -4.59 -7.97
CA LEU A 55 -0.31 -4.59 -6.80
C LEU A 55 -1.09 -4.34 -5.51
N LEU A 56 -2.02 -3.40 -5.53
CA LEU A 56 -2.86 -3.14 -4.36
C LEU A 56 -3.68 -4.36 -3.99
N LYS A 57 -4.32 -4.99 -4.96
CA LYS A 57 -5.11 -6.21 -4.72
C LYS A 57 -4.25 -7.32 -4.14
N ALA A 58 -3.04 -7.50 -4.67
CA ALA A 58 -2.13 -8.51 -4.18
C ALA A 58 -1.69 -8.22 -2.74
N ALA A 59 -1.40 -6.96 -2.43
CA ALA A 59 -1.03 -6.54 -1.08
C ALA A 59 -2.17 -6.81 -0.10
N LEU A 60 -3.40 -6.52 -0.49
CA LEU A 60 -4.56 -6.77 0.36
C LEU A 60 -4.74 -8.27 0.63
N ALA A 61 -4.57 -9.10 -0.42
CA ALA A 61 -4.68 -10.54 -0.27
C ALA A 61 -3.61 -11.08 0.66
N GLU A 62 -2.37 -10.60 0.53
CA GLU A 62 -1.27 -11.02 1.41
C GLU A 62 -1.53 -10.59 2.86
N ALA A 63 -1.98 -9.37 3.06
CA ALA A 63 -2.26 -8.87 4.40
C ALA A 63 -3.34 -9.72 5.08
N ARG A 64 -4.38 -10.06 4.35
CA ARG A 64 -5.45 -10.93 4.88
C ARG A 64 -4.93 -12.32 5.21
N ALA A 65 -4.08 -12.87 4.33
CA ALA A 65 -3.51 -14.20 4.55
C ALA A 65 -2.62 -14.25 5.79
N ILE A 66 -1.87 -13.18 6.05
CA ILE A 66 -1.04 -13.08 7.24
C ILE A 66 -1.91 -12.99 8.51
N GLY A 67 -3.09 -12.39 8.39
CA GLY A 67 -4.01 -12.23 9.52
C GLY A 67 -4.14 -10.81 10.02
N TYR A 68 -3.65 -9.85 9.27
CA TYR A 68 -3.84 -8.45 9.65
C TYR A 68 -5.31 -8.08 9.58
N ARG A 69 -5.73 -7.23 10.51
CA ARG A 69 -7.12 -6.78 10.61
C ARG A 69 -7.33 -5.46 9.88
N ARG A 70 -6.30 -4.64 9.79
CA ARG A 70 -6.35 -3.33 9.14
C ARG A 70 -5.07 -3.07 8.39
N MET A 71 -5.20 -2.26 7.34
CA MET A 71 -4.05 -1.75 6.58
C MET A 71 -4.11 -0.24 6.59
N ARG A 72 -2.98 0.40 6.88
CA ARG A 72 -2.83 1.84 6.83
C ARG A 72 -1.82 2.22 5.77
N LEU A 73 -1.92 3.44 5.31
CA LEU A 73 -0.95 4.02 4.38
C LEU A 73 -0.92 5.53 4.55
N ASP A 74 0.15 6.14 4.06
CA ASP A 74 0.17 7.58 3.90
C ASP A 74 0.52 7.90 2.45
N THR A 75 0.05 9.03 1.98
CA THR A 75 0.28 9.50 0.62
C THR A 75 0.25 11.03 0.64
N VAL A 76 0.63 11.67 -0.45
CA VAL A 76 0.69 13.13 -0.52
C VAL A 76 -0.19 13.64 -1.64
N GLU A 77 -1.25 14.39 -1.28
CA GLU A 77 -2.05 15.11 -2.25
C GLU A 77 -1.43 16.51 -2.46
N PRO A 78 -1.54 17.08 -3.65
CA PRO A 78 -2.22 16.55 -4.83
C PRO A 78 -1.36 15.66 -5.72
N VAL A 79 -0.10 15.43 -5.34
CA VAL A 79 0.86 14.71 -6.21
C VAL A 79 0.37 13.31 -6.54
N MET A 80 -0.32 12.66 -5.61
CA MET A 80 -0.74 11.27 -5.75
C MET A 80 -2.25 11.13 -5.89
N GLN A 81 -2.90 12.06 -6.60
CA GLN A 81 -4.37 12.05 -6.72
C GLN A 81 -4.93 10.76 -7.30
N ASP A 82 -4.27 10.21 -8.32
CA ASP A 82 -4.75 8.96 -8.93
C ASP A 82 -4.68 7.80 -7.95
N ALA A 83 -3.62 7.76 -7.15
CA ALA A 83 -3.49 6.73 -6.13
C ALA A 83 -4.57 6.89 -5.06
N VAL A 84 -4.85 8.11 -4.63
CA VAL A 84 -5.88 8.38 -3.64
C VAL A 84 -7.25 7.90 -4.12
N ARG A 85 -7.58 8.19 -5.39
CA ARG A 85 -8.85 7.70 -5.97
C ARG A 85 -8.92 6.18 -5.93
N MET A 86 -7.82 5.53 -6.27
CA MET A 86 -7.76 4.07 -6.25
C MET A 86 -7.95 3.52 -4.84
N TYR A 87 -7.30 4.13 -3.85
CA TYR A 87 -7.48 3.71 -2.46
C TYR A 87 -8.91 3.87 -2.00
N ARG A 88 -9.53 5.01 -2.28
CA ARG A 88 -10.93 5.24 -1.92
C ARG A 88 -11.86 4.25 -2.61
N ALA A 89 -11.59 3.94 -3.86
CA ALA A 89 -12.39 2.97 -4.61
C ALA A 89 -12.33 1.57 -3.99
N HIS A 90 -11.25 1.26 -3.29
CA HIS A 90 -11.09 -0.03 -2.60
C HIS A 90 -11.55 -0.01 -1.15
N GLY A 91 -12.12 1.11 -0.69
CA GLY A 91 -12.68 1.20 0.65
C GLY A 91 -11.81 1.87 1.69
N PHE A 92 -10.63 2.35 1.32
CA PHE A 92 -9.81 3.12 2.25
C PHE A 92 -10.51 4.42 2.60
N ARG A 93 -10.42 4.81 3.87
CA ARG A 93 -10.95 6.09 4.33
C ARG A 93 -9.85 6.89 5.02
N GLU A 94 -10.00 8.19 5.01
CA GLU A 94 -9.04 9.07 5.64
C GLU A 94 -9.13 8.94 7.16
N ILE A 95 -7.96 8.94 7.82
CA ILE A 95 -7.85 8.91 9.27
C ILE A 95 -6.91 10.02 9.71
N VAL A 96 -6.87 10.27 11.02
CA VAL A 96 -5.91 11.23 11.59
C VAL A 96 -4.49 10.69 11.43
N PRO A 97 -3.50 11.56 11.30
CA PRO A 97 -2.10 11.12 11.21
C PRO A 97 -1.70 10.26 12.40
N TYR A 98 -0.96 9.19 12.09
CA TYR A 98 -0.44 8.29 13.12
C TYR A 98 1.08 8.42 13.27
N ARG A 99 1.68 9.42 12.62
CA ARG A 99 3.07 9.79 12.77
C ARG A 99 3.17 11.24 13.21
N ALA A 100 4.20 11.54 13.99
CA ALA A 100 4.51 12.92 14.35
C ALA A 100 5.08 13.64 13.12
N ASN A 101 4.80 14.94 13.04
CA ASN A 101 5.34 15.82 12.00
C ASN A 101 5.06 15.34 10.59
N PRO A 102 3.79 15.16 10.22
CA PRO A 102 3.47 14.75 8.86
C PRO A 102 3.87 15.83 7.87
N MET A 103 4.21 15.41 6.65
CA MET A 103 4.46 16.32 5.55
C MET A 103 3.22 17.14 5.25
N GLU A 104 3.43 18.38 4.81
CA GLU A 104 2.31 19.20 4.33
C GLU A 104 1.62 18.49 3.16
N GLY A 105 0.30 18.41 3.21
CA GLY A 105 -0.47 17.70 2.20
C GLY A 105 -0.53 16.20 2.41
N ALA A 106 0.08 15.67 3.46
CA ALA A 106 0.04 14.25 3.75
C ALA A 106 -1.36 13.80 4.11
N LEU A 107 -1.76 12.68 3.56
CA LEU A 107 -3.07 12.08 3.79
C LEU A 107 -2.83 10.68 4.35
N TYR A 108 -3.48 10.38 5.46
CA TYR A 108 -3.37 9.08 6.12
C TYR A 108 -4.67 8.33 5.94
N MET A 109 -4.59 7.07 5.53
CA MET A 109 -5.77 6.29 5.19
C MET A 109 -5.73 4.91 5.82
N GLU A 110 -6.89 4.32 5.99
CA GLU A 110 -7.03 3.01 6.63
C GLU A 110 -8.12 2.20 5.95
N LEU A 111 -7.90 0.89 5.84
CA LEU A 111 -8.90 -0.06 5.36
C LEU A 111 -9.06 -1.19 6.37
N GLU A 112 -10.31 -1.51 6.68
CA GLU A 112 -10.63 -2.72 7.45
C GLU A 112 -10.48 -3.93 6.54
N LEU A 113 -9.69 -4.90 6.97
CA LEU A 113 -9.45 -6.12 6.20
C LEU A 113 -10.38 -7.25 6.61
N ILE A 114 -10.93 -7.16 7.81
CA ILE A 114 -11.81 -8.19 8.38
C ILE A 114 -13.15 -7.52 8.67
N GLU A 115 -14.20 -8.13 8.18
CA GLU A 115 -15.56 -7.63 8.40
C GLU A 115 -16.09 -8.05 9.75
#